data_2bb5acdf8363f870abaf64d694bc6d8a
#
_entry.id   2bb5acdf8363f870abaf64d694bc6d8a
#
_cell.length_a   1.000
_cell.length_b   1.000
_cell.length_c   1.000
_cell.angle_alpha   90.00
_cell.angle_beta   90.00
_cell.angle_gamma   90.00
#
_symmetry.space_group_name_H-M   'P 1'
#
loop_
_entity.id
_entity.type
_entity.pdbx_description
1 polymer ?
#
loop_
_entity_poly.entity_id
_entity_poly.type
_entity_poly.pdbx_seq_one_letter_code
_entity_poly.pdbx_strand_id
1 'polypeptide(L)'
;YNVPFFTDYRQCIDSRLVDAVIVATPHPVHPEVAEYAFSKGLHVLTEKPMAINPVEADRMIEAARRAGKVFAVMFQMRTEQAYRIARKAIQDGVIGDLMRTEMVAAYYRNQAYYDSAEWRATWVGEGGGVLVNQAPHALDMFCWLAGLPAKVTASTRTRLHEIEVEDEAFALLEYA
;
A
#
# COMPACT_ATOMS: atom_id res chain seq x y z
N TYR A 1 -3.29 -27.41 6.89
CA TYR A 1 -2.64 -27.12 8.17
C TYR A 1 -3.63 -27.40 9.29
N ASN A 2 -3.16 -28.02 10.38
CA ASN A 2 -4.01 -28.29 11.54
C ASN A 2 -3.83 -27.16 12.56
N VAL A 3 -4.46 -26.01 12.27
CA VAL A 3 -4.42 -24.81 13.10
C VAL A 3 -5.84 -24.38 13.46
N PRO A 4 -6.06 -23.70 14.60
CA PRO A 4 -7.36 -23.14 14.95
C PRO A 4 -7.86 -22.20 13.84
N PHE A 5 -9.15 -22.26 13.55
CA PHE A 5 -9.83 -21.43 12.58
C PHE A 5 -10.92 -20.59 13.27
N PHE A 6 -10.99 -19.32 12.91
CA PHE A 6 -11.95 -18.36 13.42
C PHE A 6 -12.67 -17.68 12.25
N THR A 7 -13.97 -17.44 12.39
CA THR A 7 -14.79 -16.69 11.42
C THR A 7 -14.84 -15.20 11.71
N ASP A 8 -14.38 -14.79 12.89
CA ASP A 8 -14.29 -13.40 13.33
C ASP A 8 -12.83 -13.09 13.72
N TYR A 9 -12.26 -12.04 13.13
CA TYR A 9 -10.88 -11.63 13.42
C TYR A 9 -10.67 -11.24 14.89
N ARG A 10 -11.70 -10.72 15.58
CA ARG A 10 -11.62 -10.40 17.01
C ARG A 10 -11.39 -11.63 17.85
N GLN A 11 -12.11 -12.72 17.54
CA GLN A 11 -11.92 -14.00 18.24
C GLN A 11 -10.50 -14.55 18.01
N CYS A 12 -9.99 -14.41 16.78
CA CYS A 12 -8.61 -14.80 16.47
C CYS A 12 -7.60 -13.99 17.31
N ILE A 13 -7.74 -12.69 17.33
CA ILE A 13 -6.87 -11.76 18.06
C ILE A 13 -6.97 -12.00 19.59
N ASP A 14 -8.18 -12.17 20.11
CA ASP A 14 -8.42 -12.40 21.55
C ASP A 14 -8.01 -13.79 22.03
N SER A 15 -7.80 -14.74 21.13
CA SER A 15 -7.39 -16.12 21.46
C SER A 15 -6.03 -16.21 22.15
N ARG A 16 -5.17 -15.20 22.00
CA ARG A 16 -3.78 -15.16 22.48
C ARG A 16 -2.90 -16.27 21.90
N LEU A 17 -3.27 -16.82 20.77
CA LEU A 17 -2.50 -17.85 20.06
C LEU A 17 -1.45 -17.28 19.11
N VAL A 18 -1.46 -15.94 18.91
CA VAL A 18 -0.60 -15.25 17.95
C VAL A 18 0.04 -14.02 18.57
N ASP A 19 1.25 -13.68 18.14
CA ASP A 19 1.97 -12.46 18.54
C ASP A 19 1.91 -11.37 17.48
N ALA A 20 1.52 -11.75 16.26
CA ALA A 20 1.39 -10.88 15.12
C ALA A 20 0.23 -11.32 14.21
N VAL A 21 -0.33 -10.37 13.48
CA VAL A 21 -1.37 -10.63 12.48
C VAL A 21 -0.97 -10.07 11.11
N ILE A 22 -1.37 -10.80 10.06
CA ILE A 22 -1.33 -10.31 8.69
C ILE A 22 -2.75 -9.92 8.30
N VAL A 23 -2.97 -8.64 7.95
CA VAL A 23 -4.27 -8.12 7.54
C VAL A 23 -4.32 -8.12 6.02
N ALA A 24 -5.15 -8.98 5.45
CA ALA A 24 -5.35 -9.16 4.01
C ALA A 24 -6.85 -9.12 3.66
N THR A 25 -7.56 -8.22 4.30
CA THR A 25 -8.99 -7.95 4.11
C THR A 25 -9.21 -6.93 2.97
N PRO A 26 -10.45 -6.60 2.60
CA PRO A 26 -10.71 -5.42 1.76
C PRO A 26 -10.18 -4.14 2.39
N HIS A 27 -9.74 -3.20 1.55
CA HIS A 27 -9.00 -2.01 1.97
C HIS A 27 -9.64 -1.20 3.12
N PRO A 28 -10.97 -0.92 3.12
CA PRO A 28 -11.61 -0.15 4.18
C PRO A 28 -11.58 -0.82 5.55
N VAL A 29 -11.31 -2.12 5.60
CA VAL A 29 -11.28 -2.91 6.85
C VAL A 29 -9.89 -2.93 7.50
N HIS A 30 -8.83 -2.59 6.75
CA HIS A 30 -7.46 -2.59 7.27
C HIS A 30 -7.31 -1.79 8.57
N PRO A 31 -7.81 -0.52 8.66
CA PRO A 31 -7.65 0.28 9.88
C PRO A 31 -8.30 -0.34 11.10
N GLU A 32 -9.52 -0.81 10.97
CA GLU A 32 -10.26 -1.42 12.08
C GLU A 32 -9.54 -2.63 12.66
N VAL A 33 -9.11 -3.56 11.80
CA VAL A 33 -8.42 -4.78 12.23
C VAL A 33 -7.05 -4.46 12.83
N ALA A 34 -6.28 -3.56 12.21
CA ALA A 34 -4.97 -3.19 12.69
C ALA A 34 -5.03 -2.47 14.05
N GLU A 35 -5.92 -1.48 14.20
CA GLU A 35 -6.11 -0.75 15.45
C GLU A 35 -6.56 -1.70 16.58
N TYR A 36 -7.45 -2.65 16.28
CA TYR A 36 -7.86 -3.66 17.25
C TYR A 36 -6.68 -4.55 17.66
N ALA A 37 -5.89 -5.04 16.72
CA ALA A 37 -4.71 -5.84 17.00
C ALA A 37 -3.69 -5.09 17.88
N PHE A 38 -3.41 -3.81 17.57
CA PHE A 38 -2.55 -2.97 18.40
C PHE A 38 -3.10 -2.80 19.82
N SER A 39 -4.42 -2.64 19.99
CA SER A 39 -5.06 -2.53 21.31
C SER A 39 -4.87 -3.78 22.18
N LYS A 40 -4.65 -4.93 21.53
CA LYS A 40 -4.37 -6.21 22.20
C LYS A 40 -2.87 -6.53 22.30
N GLY A 41 -2.02 -5.60 21.86
CA GLY A 41 -0.58 -5.73 21.97
C GLY A 41 0.06 -6.66 20.93
N LEU A 42 -0.54 -6.82 19.77
CA LEU A 42 0.00 -7.61 18.67
C LEU A 42 0.78 -6.73 17.67
N HIS A 43 1.72 -7.33 16.96
CA HIS A 43 2.36 -6.75 15.77
C HIS A 43 1.45 -6.88 14.56
N VAL A 44 1.55 -5.96 13.59
CA VAL A 44 0.70 -5.97 12.40
C VAL A 44 1.53 -5.82 11.14
N LEU A 45 1.27 -6.69 10.17
CA LEU A 45 1.62 -6.53 8.78
C LEU A 45 0.32 -6.39 7.98
N THR A 46 0.10 -5.26 7.31
CA THR A 46 -1.08 -5.08 6.46
C THR A 46 -0.72 -5.19 4.98
N GLU A 47 -1.66 -5.69 4.17
CA GLU A 47 -1.59 -5.56 2.73
C GLU A 47 -1.64 -4.08 2.30
N LYS A 48 -1.19 -3.82 1.09
CA LYS A 48 -1.33 -2.52 0.43
C LYS A 48 -2.75 -2.36 -0.18
N PRO A 49 -3.27 -1.13 -0.23
CA PRO A 49 -2.78 0.08 0.43
C PRO A 49 -2.92 -0.03 1.96
N MET A 50 -2.14 0.74 2.70
CA MET A 50 -2.25 0.78 4.17
C MET A 50 -3.67 1.11 4.61
N ALA A 51 -4.27 2.13 3.99
CA ALA A 51 -5.63 2.58 4.18
C ALA A 51 -6.13 3.25 2.89
N ILE A 52 -7.42 3.56 2.81
CA ILE A 52 -8.01 4.24 1.65
C ILE A 52 -7.84 5.77 1.67
N ASN A 53 -7.37 6.32 2.79
CA ASN A 53 -7.07 7.75 2.92
C ASN A 53 -5.97 8.00 3.97
N PRO A 54 -5.29 9.19 3.90
CA PRO A 54 -4.19 9.51 4.82
C PRO A 54 -4.60 9.59 6.29
N VAL A 55 -5.82 10.02 6.60
CA VAL A 55 -6.29 10.17 7.99
C VAL A 55 -6.34 8.80 8.69
N GLU A 56 -6.83 7.79 8.01
CA GLU A 56 -6.84 6.42 8.52
C GLU A 56 -5.43 5.84 8.64
N ALA A 57 -4.56 6.10 7.67
CA ALA A 57 -3.18 5.68 7.72
C ALA A 57 -2.46 6.29 8.95
N ASP A 58 -2.65 7.58 9.22
CA ASP A 58 -2.09 8.26 10.38
C ASP A 58 -2.62 7.66 11.70
N ARG A 59 -3.90 7.33 11.77
CA ARG A 59 -4.49 6.65 12.95
C ARG A 59 -3.83 5.30 13.21
N MET A 60 -3.61 4.50 12.17
CA MET A 60 -2.95 3.19 12.29
C MET A 60 -1.51 3.34 12.79
N ILE A 61 -0.76 4.30 12.23
CA ILE A 61 0.62 4.60 12.63
C ILE A 61 0.66 5.01 14.10
N GLU A 62 -0.25 5.89 14.51
CA GLU A 62 -0.32 6.36 15.89
C GLU A 62 -0.75 5.26 16.88
N ALA A 63 -1.67 4.38 16.47
CA ALA A 63 -2.07 3.22 17.26
C ALA A 63 -0.90 2.26 17.48
N ALA A 64 -0.11 1.97 16.44
CA ALA A 64 1.09 1.16 16.53
C ALA A 64 2.13 1.77 17.48
N ARG A 65 2.37 3.08 17.36
CA ARG A 65 3.31 3.83 18.20
C ARG A 65 2.89 3.80 19.67
N ARG A 66 1.61 4.06 19.98
CA ARG A 66 1.09 3.97 21.35
C ARG A 66 1.19 2.57 21.94
N ALA A 67 0.97 1.55 21.13
CA ALA A 67 1.08 0.15 21.57
C ALA A 67 2.54 -0.33 21.70
N GLY A 68 3.52 0.41 21.18
CA GLY A 68 4.92 -0.01 21.12
C GLY A 68 5.13 -1.27 20.27
N LYS A 69 4.34 -1.42 19.19
CA LYS A 69 4.34 -2.61 18.33
C LYS A 69 4.85 -2.30 16.93
N VAL A 70 5.39 -3.32 16.28
CA VAL A 70 5.83 -3.22 14.89
C VAL A 70 4.60 -3.14 13.98
N PHE A 71 4.61 -2.17 13.10
CA PHE A 71 3.67 -2.00 12.02
C PHE A 71 4.41 -1.99 10.69
N ALA A 72 4.00 -2.83 9.76
CA ALA A 72 4.56 -2.90 8.42
C ALA A 72 3.45 -2.97 7.36
N VAL A 73 3.77 -2.48 6.16
CA VAL A 73 2.90 -2.58 4.97
C VAL A 73 3.60 -3.48 3.95
N MET A 74 2.83 -4.31 3.26
CA MET A 74 3.34 -5.28 2.31
C MET A 74 3.77 -4.61 0.99
N PHE A 75 4.99 -4.13 0.97
CA PHE A 75 5.71 -3.71 -0.22
C PHE A 75 6.85 -4.70 -0.52
N GLN A 76 6.47 -5.91 -0.90
CA GLN A 76 7.40 -7.05 -1.06
C GLN A 76 8.53 -6.80 -2.06
N MET A 77 8.35 -5.93 -3.06
CA MET A 77 9.40 -5.59 -4.02
C MET A 77 10.66 -5.03 -3.34
N ARG A 78 10.53 -4.38 -2.18
CA ARG A 78 11.68 -3.92 -1.37
C ARG A 78 12.55 -5.07 -0.84
N THR A 79 12.03 -6.29 -0.80
CA THR A 79 12.77 -7.49 -0.36
C THR A 79 13.52 -8.17 -1.51
N GLU A 80 13.21 -7.84 -2.76
CA GLU A 80 13.86 -8.40 -3.93
C GLU A 80 15.30 -7.92 -4.07
N GLN A 81 16.20 -8.85 -4.36
CA GLN A 81 17.64 -8.58 -4.42
C GLN A 81 17.99 -7.51 -5.45
N ALA A 82 17.36 -7.53 -6.62
CA ALA A 82 17.64 -6.56 -7.69
C ALA A 82 17.40 -5.11 -7.24
N TYR A 83 16.25 -4.85 -6.60
CA TYR A 83 15.91 -3.51 -6.11
C TYR A 83 16.80 -3.08 -4.93
N ARG A 84 17.17 -4.02 -4.07
CA ARG A 84 18.11 -3.74 -2.96
C ARG A 84 19.49 -3.36 -3.47
N ILE A 85 19.98 -4.06 -4.50
CA ILE A 85 21.27 -3.74 -5.16
C ILE A 85 21.18 -2.37 -5.83
N ALA A 86 20.10 -2.09 -6.59
CA ALA A 86 19.90 -0.79 -7.23
C ALA A 86 19.89 0.36 -6.21
N ARG A 87 19.12 0.21 -5.12
CA ARG A 87 19.09 1.21 -4.05
C ARG A 87 20.48 1.43 -3.42
N LYS A 88 21.19 0.34 -3.14
CA LYS A 88 22.54 0.43 -2.57
C LYS A 88 23.49 1.15 -3.52
N ALA A 89 23.47 0.84 -4.82
CA ALA A 89 24.31 1.50 -5.82
C ALA A 89 24.03 3.02 -5.89
N ILE A 90 22.76 3.42 -5.79
CA ILE A 90 22.39 4.85 -5.71
C ILE A 90 22.96 5.48 -4.44
N GLN A 91 22.72 4.86 -3.27
CA GLN A 91 23.15 5.39 -1.98
C GLN A 91 24.68 5.48 -1.83
N ASP A 92 25.40 4.52 -2.42
CA ASP A 92 26.87 4.50 -2.41
C ASP A 92 27.48 5.44 -3.47
N GLY A 93 26.66 6.14 -4.28
CA GLY A 93 27.12 7.05 -5.33
C GLY A 93 27.75 6.36 -6.55
N VAL A 94 27.54 5.04 -6.71
CA VAL A 94 28.15 4.26 -7.81
C VAL A 94 27.76 4.78 -9.19
N ILE A 95 26.52 5.31 -9.31
CA ILE A 95 26.00 5.85 -10.57
C ILE A 95 26.06 7.39 -10.63
N GLY A 96 26.69 8.04 -9.63
CA GLY A 96 26.69 9.48 -9.49
C GLY A 96 25.35 10.04 -9.03
N ASP A 97 25.14 11.34 -9.25
CA ASP A 97 23.90 12.02 -8.88
C ASP A 97 22.74 11.63 -9.79
N LEU A 98 21.56 11.42 -9.20
CA LEU A 98 20.34 11.18 -9.95
C LEU A 98 19.86 12.49 -10.58
N MET A 99 20.05 12.63 -11.90
CA MET A 99 19.65 13.82 -12.65
C MET A 99 18.18 13.74 -13.11
N ARG A 100 17.70 12.52 -13.39
CA ARG A 100 16.34 12.27 -13.86
C ARG A 100 15.97 10.81 -13.59
N THR A 101 14.71 10.62 -13.20
CA THR A 101 14.08 9.31 -13.11
C THR A 101 12.74 9.31 -13.84
N GLU A 102 12.42 8.21 -14.47
CA GLU A 102 11.15 8.01 -15.15
C GLU A 102 10.55 6.66 -14.72
N MET A 103 9.24 6.63 -14.59
CA MET A 103 8.48 5.41 -14.34
C MET A 103 7.33 5.33 -15.35
N VAL A 104 7.23 4.20 -16.00
CA VAL A 104 6.07 3.84 -16.83
C VAL A 104 5.50 2.54 -16.27
N ALA A 105 4.26 2.60 -15.80
CA ALA A 105 3.54 1.46 -15.24
C ALA A 105 2.30 1.18 -16.10
N ALA A 106 2.48 0.40 -17.16
CA ALA A 106 1.43 0.04 -18.10
C ALA A 106 0.77 -1.27 -17.68
N TYR A 107 -0.20 -1.19 -16.77
CA TYR A 107 -1.01 -2.33 -16.33
C TYR A 107 -2.33 -2.35 -17.09
N TYR A 108 -2.59 -3.43 -17.82
CA TYR A 108 -3.90 -3.63 -18.43
C TYR A 108 -4.82 -4.40 -17.47
N ARG A 109 -6.04 -3.89 -17.32
CA ARG A 109 -7.18 -4.59 -16.73
C ARG A 109 -8.36 -4.44 -17.68
N ASN A 110 -9.15 -5.48 -17.86
CA ASN A 110 -10.39 -5.38 -18.63
C ASN A 110 -11.56 -4.97 -17.72
N GLN A 111 -12.69 -4.60 -18.29
CA GLN A 111 -13.86 -4.20 -17.51
C GLN A 111 -14.33 -5.30 -16.56
N ALA A 112 -14.28 -6.58 -16.98
CA ALA A 112 -14.65 -7.71 -16.14
C ALA A 112 -13.83 -7.84 -14.83
N TYR A 113 -12.59 -7.34 -14.81
CA TYR A 113 -11.82 -7.25 -13.58
C TYR A 113 -12.47 -6.28 -12.58
N TYR A 114 -12.92 -5.14 -13.05
CA TYR A 114 -13.57 -4.13 -12.20
C TYR A 114 -14.96 -4.59 -11.76
N ASP A 115 -15.70 -5.29 -12.63
CA ASP A 115 -17.02 -5.82 -12.36
C ASP A 115 -17.02 -7.06 -11.43
N SER A 116 -15.82 -7.60 -11.11
CA SER A 116 -15.68 -8.84 -10.34
C SER A 116 -16.10 -8.72 -8.87
N ALA A 117 -16.25 -7.51 -8.34
CA ALA A 117 -16.72 -7.25 -6.99
C ALA A 117 -17.24 -5.79 -6.87
N GLU A 118 -18.33 -5.60 -6.15
CA GLU A 118 -18.99 -4.30 -5.97
C GLU A 118 -18.11 -3.20 -5.34
N TRP A 119 -17.12 -3.59 -4.53
CA TRP A 119 -16.21 -2.65 -3.89
C TRP A 119 -15.11 -2.14 -4.82
N ARG A 120 -14.84 -2.89 -5.91
CA ARG A 120 -13.78 -2.51 -6.86
C ARG A 120 -14.12 -1.23 -7.60
N ALA A 121 -13.08 -0.48 -7.92
CA ALA A 121 -13.16 0.72 -8.73
C ALA A 121 -14.15 1.78 -8.20
N THR A 122 -14.40 1.76 -6.88
CA THR A 122 -15.22 2.76 -6.20
C THR A 122 -14.39 3.54 -5.17
N TRP A 123 -14.72 4.80 -4.95
CA TRP A 123 -14.05 5.61 -3.92
C TRP A 123 -14.20 5.03 -2.53
N VAL A 124 -15.39 4.50 -2.21
CA VAL A 124 -15.69 3.91 -0.90
C VAL A 124 -14.96 2.59 -0.69
N GLY A 125 -14.83 1.78 -1.73
CA GLY A 125 -14.26 0.44 -1.62
C GLY A 125 -12.75 0.39 -1.75
N GLU A 126 -12.16 1.21 -2.65
CA GLU A 126 -10.72 1.19 -2.93
C GLU A 126 -9.99 2.47 -2.50
N GLY A 127 -10.69 3.61 -2.40
CA GLY A 127 -10.08 4.90 -2.09
C GLY A 127 -9.38 5.57 -3.27
N GLY A 128 -9.43 4.97 -4.46
CA GLY A 128 -8.83 5.42 -5.71
C GLY A 128 -8.67 4.28 -6.70
N GLY A 129 -8.19 4.59 -7.89
CA GLY A 129 -8.07 3.64 -9.00
C GLY A 129 -6.64 3.14 -9.22
N VAL A 130 -6.08 3.48 -10.39
CA VAL A 130 -4.75 3.00 -10.79
C VAL A 130 -3.66 3.41 -9.79
N LEU A 131 -3.74 4.57 -9.19
CA LEU A 131 -2.74 5.06 -8.24
C LEU A 131 -2.78 4.33 -6.90
N VAL A 132 -3.96 3.89 -6.44
CA VAL A 132 -4.14 3.26 -5.12
C VAL A 132 -4.10 1.74 -5.20
N ASN A 133 -4.54 1.14 -6.30
CA ASN A 133 -4.64 -0.32 -6.40
C ASN A 133 -3.57 -0.95 -7.32
N GLN A 134 -3.39 -0.48 -8.56
CA GLN A 134 -2.47 -1.12 -9.51
C GLN A 134 -1.03 -0.62 -9.38
N ALA A 135 -0.83 0.69 -9.21
CA ALA A 135 0.48 1.32 -9.21
C ALA A 135 1.22 1.41 -7.85
N PRO A 136 0.65 1.08 -6.66
CA PRO A 136 1.33 1.32 -5.39
C PRO A 136 2.72 0.70 -5.30
N HIS A 137 2.92 -0.52 -5.81
CA HIS A 137 4.24 -1.15 -5.80
C HIS A 137 5.25 -0.40 -6.66
N ALA A 138 4.84 0.09 -7.83
CA ALA A 138 5.70 0.86 -8.72
C ALA A 138 6.00 2.24 -8.14
N LEU A 139 4.99 2.91 -7.57
CA LEU A 139 5.15 4.20 -6.88
C LEU A 139 6.04 4.08 -5.65
N ASP A 140 5.83 3.04 -4.85
CA ASP A 140 6.68 2.75 -3.70
C ASP A 140 8.14 2.55 -4.12
N MET A 141 8.37 1.75 -5.15
CA MET A 141 9.70 1.48 -5.67
C MET A 141 10.36 2.74 -6.23
N PHE A 142 9.60 3.55 -6.98
CA PHE A 142 10.07 4.83 -7.49
C PHE A 142 10.53 5.75 -6.35
N CYS A 143 9.68 5.96 -5.35
CA CYS A 143 10.02 6.79 -4.18
C CYS A 143 11.14 6.17 -3.34
N TRP A 144 11.21 4.85 -3.26
CA TRP A 144 12.27 4.17 -2.51
C TRP A 144 13.64 4.32 -3.14
N LEU A 145 13.70 4.37 -4.48
CA LEU A 145 14.95 4.57 -5.22
C LEU A 145 15.34 6.05 -5.36
N ALA A 146 14.39 6.89 -5.76
CA ALA A 146 14.63 8.30 -6.10
C ALA A 146 14.44 9.26 -4.91
N GLY A 147 13.84 8.81 -3.80
CA GLY A 147 13.44 9.68 -2.69
C GLY A 147 12.03 10.24 -2.86
N LEU A 148 11.60 11.03 -1.89
CA LEU A 148 10.30 11.71 -1.93
C LEU A 148 10.43 13.07 -2.63
N PRO A 149 9.51 13.43 -3.52
CA PRO A 149 9.53 14.73 -4.18
C PRO A 149 9.14 15.85 -3.22
N ALA A 150 9.64 17.04 -3.49
CA ALA A 150 9.23 18.26 -2.80
C ALA A 150 7.87 18.79 -3.30
N LYS A 151 7.56 18.52 -4.60
CA LYS A 151 6.32 18.94 -5.21
C LYS A 151 5.84 17.93 -6.23
N VAL A 152 4.52 17.78 -6.34
CA VAL A 152 3.84 16.91 -7.31
C VAL A 152 2.84 17.74 -8.10
N THR A 153 2.91 17.62 -9.43
CA THR A 153 1.89 18.11 -10.34
C THR A 153 1.36 16.92 -11.12
N ALA A 154 0.07 16.63 -11.02
CA ALA A 154 -0.52 15.43 -11.58
C ALA A 154 -1.84 15.70 -12.30
N SER A 155 -2.18 14.81 -13.22
CA SER A 155 -3.48 14.74 -13.87
C SER A 155 -3.95 13.28 -13.86
N THR A 156 -5.19 13.08 -13.47
CA THR A 156 -5.84 11.77 -13.46
C THR A 156 -7.08 11.80 -14.34
N ARG A 157 -7.44 10.67 -14.91
CA ARG A 157 -8.62 10.52 -15.78
C ARG A 157 -9.21 9.13 -15.63
N THR A 158 -10.53 9.04 -15.83
CA THR A 158 -11.24 7.81 -16.13
C THR A 158 -11.55 7.83 -17.61
N ARG A 159 -10.88 7.02 -18.41
CA ARG A 159 -10.91 7.13 -19.86
C ARG A 159 -11.28 5.86 -20.60
N LEU A 160 -10.92 4.71 -20.07
CA LEU A 160 -11.03 3.42 -20.76
C LEU A 160 -12.12 2.53 -20.16
N HIS A 161 -12.53 2.77 -18.92
CA HIS A 161 -13.44 1.89 -18.20
C HIS A 161 -14.66 2.65 -17.64
N GLU A 162 -15.74 1.92 -17.43
CA GLU A 162 -16.94 2.42 -16.72
C GLU A 162 -16.75 2.22 -15.22
N ILE A 163 -16.01 3.15 -14.57
CA ILE A 163 -15.65 3.09 -13.15
C ILE A 163 -15.69 4.49 -12.52
N GLU A 164 -15.76 4.56 -11.19
CA GLU A 164 -15.80 5.84 -10.45
C GLU A 164 -14.43 6.51 -10.30
N VAL A 165 -13.39 5.71 -10.25
CA VAL A 165 -12.02 6.12 -9.92
C VAL A 165 -11.16 6.26 -11.19
N GLU A 166 -9.95 6.76 -11.06
CA GLU A 166 -9.05 6.96 -12.21
C GLU A 166 -8.47 5.65 -12.73
N ASP A 167 -8.41 5.49 -14.07
CA ASP A 167 -7.71 4.41 -14.77
C ASP A 167 -6.44 4.88 -15.50
N GLU A 168 -6.20 6.19 -15.54
CA GLU A 168 -5.02 6.81 -16.09
C GLU A 168 -4.50 7.91 -15.16
N ALA A 169 -3.17 7.96 -14.99
CA ALA A 169 -2.51 9.02 -14.23
C ALA A 169 -1.20 9.44 -14.90
N PHE A 170 -0.92 10.72 -14.88
CA PHE A 170 0.36 11.31 -15.24
C PHE A 170 0.82 12.24 -14.14
N ALA A 171 2.09 12.19 -13.76
CA ALA A 171 2.64 13.06 -12.73
C ALA A 171 4.04 13.55 -13.10
N LEU A 172 4.30 14.81 -12.77
CA LEU A 172 5.62 15.44 -12.73
C LEU A 172 6.02 15.62 -11.26
N LEU A 173 7.19 15.11 -10.91
CA LEU A 173 7.74 15.14 -9.56
C LEU A 173 8.96 16.04 -9.53
N GLU A 174 8.94 17.07 -8.68
CA GLU A 174 10.04 18.02 -8.51
C GLU A 174 10.77 17.70 -7.19
N TYR A 175 12.08 17.54 -7.28
CA TYR A 175 12.96 17.30 -6.14
C TYR A 175 13.70 18.59 -5.79
N ALA A 176 14.06 18.76 -4.51
CA ALA A 176 14.83 19.89 -4.02
C ALA A 176 16.33 19.77 -4.38
#